data_e08424e8d0197697ff88530b6eff5bad
#
_entry.id   e08424e8d0197697ff88530b6eff5bad
#
_cell.length_a   1.000
_cell.length_b   1.000
_cell.length_c   1.000
_cell.angle_alpha   90.00
_cell.angle_beta   90.00
_cell.angle_gamma   90.00
#
_symmetry.space_group_name_H-M   'P 1'
#
loop_
_entity.id
_entity.type
_entity.pdbx_description
1 polymer ?
#
loop_
_entity_poly.entity_id
_entity_poly.type
_entity_poly.pdbx_seq_one_letter_code
_entity_poly.pdbx_strand_id
1 'polypeptide(L)'
;MTAPVDLTAVFIPNPGEFFRVKLALEIAIEQVLSEPGCLRYEITEESEDRIVLTEQWASEEDLARHAKGAAKQDLDESLSALLAEPVALTRG
;
A
#
# COMPACT_ATOMS: atom_id res chain seq x y z
N MET A 1 7.93 20.42 -14.86
CA MET A 1 6.74 19.54 -14.86
C MET A 1 7.14 18.15 -14.40
N THR A 2 6.50 17.63 -13.37
CA THR A 2 6.81 16.30 -12.85
C THR A 2 5.83 15.28 -13.42
N ALA A 3 6.33 14.10 -13.82
CA ALA A 3 5.48 13.00 -14.25
C ALA A 3 4.95 12.26 -13.03
N PRO A 4 3.72 11.74 -13.09
CA PRO A 4 3.21 10.88 -12.03
C PRO A 4 4.08 9.64 -11.86
N VAL A 5 4.09 9.12 -10.64
CA VAL A 5 4.82 7.89 -10.29
C VAL A 5 3.80 6.79 -10.03
N ASP A 6 3.94 5.68 -10.74
CA ASP A 6 3.06 4.52 -10.57
C ASP A 6 3.79 3.41 -9.83
N LEU A 7 3.10 2.81 -8.86
CA LEU A 7 3.62 1.69 -8.08
C LEU A 7 2.57 0.59 -7.98
N THR A 8 3.05 -0.64 -7.92
CA THR A 8 2.23 -1.81 -7.62
C THR A 8 2.84 -2.53 -6.42
N ALA A 9 2.04 -2.75 -5.39
CA ALA A 9 2.47 -3.46 -4.20
C ALA A 9 1.72 -4.78 -4.09
N VAL A 10 2.45 -5.87 -3.85
CA VAL A 10 1.86 -7.21 -3.69
C VAL A 10 2.08 -7.68 -2.27
N PHE A 11 0.98 -8.06 -1.61
CA PHE A 11 0.95 -8.55 -0.24
C PHE A 11 0.55 -10.02 -0.24
N ILE A 12 1.38 -10.86 0.39
CA ILE A 12 1.11 -12.31 0.51
C ILE A 12 0.76 -12.60 1.96
N PRO A 13 -0.53 -12.76 2.30
CA PRO A 13 -0.92 -13.06 3.69
C PRO A 13 -0.43 -14.43 4.12
N ASN A 14 -0.12 -14.56 5.41
CA ASN A 14 0.03 -15.87 6.01
C ASN A 14 -1.30 -16.62 5.91
N PRO A 15 -1.30 -17.96 5.88
CA PRO A 15 -2.54 -18.75 5.87
C PRO A 15 -3.49 -18.29 6.99
N GLY A 16 -4.74 -17.99 6.62
CA GLY A 16 -5.75 -17.55 7.57
C GLY A 16 -5.74 -16.07 7.91
N GLU A 17 -4.78 -15.30 7.39
CA GLU A 17 -4.62 -13.88 7.75
C GLU A 17 -5.16 -12.91 6.69
N PHE A 18 -5.81 -13.40 5.65
CA PHE A 18 -6.34 -12.56 4.56
C PHE A 18 -7.18 -11.38 5.08
N PHE A 19 -8.16 -11.64 5.94
CA PHE A 19 -9.04 -10.58 6.40
C PHE A 19 -8.34 -9.51 7.21
N ARG A 20 -7.34 -9.91 8.02
CA ARG A 20 -6.57 -8.95 8.81
C ARG A 20 -5.70 -8.08 7.92
N VAL A 21 -5.08 -8.67 6.89
CA VAL A 21 -4.29 -7.92 5.92
C VAL A 21 -5.19 -6.94 5.16
N LYS A 22 -6.34 -7.43 4.69
CA LYS A 22 -7.29 -6.59 3.96
C LYS A 22 -7.78 -5.43 4.84
N LEU A 23 -8.13 -5.69 6.09
CA LEU A 23 -8.60 -4.65 6.99
C LEU A 23 -7.51 -3.59 7.22
N ALA A 24 -6.27 -4.01 7.44
CA ALA A 24 -5.16 -3.09 7.62
C ALA A 24 -4.99 -2.19 6.39
N LEU A 25 -5.10 -2.78 5.18
CA LEU A 25 -5.01 -2.02 3.94
C LEU A 25 -6.17 -1.04 3.79
N GLU A 26 -7.39 -1.45 4.12
CA GLU A 26 -8.56 -0.57 4.01
C GLU A 26 -8.46 0.63 4.94
N ILE A 27 -7.96 0.43 6.16
CA ILE A 27 -7.72 1.53 7.08
C ILE A 27 -6.66 2.48 6.52
N ALA A 28 -5.58 1.94 5.98
CA ALA A 28 -4.51 2.76 5.40
C ALA A 28 -5.01 3.54 4.18
N ILE A 29 -5.82 2.92 3.32
CA ILE A 29 -6.35 3.55 2.12
C ILE A 29 -7.11 4.84 2.48
N GLU A 30 -7.97 4.79 3.49
CA GLU A 30 -8.72 5.97 3.92
C GLU A 30 -7.80 7.11 4.33
N GLN A 31 -6.72 6.80 5.04
CA GLN A 31 -5.77 7.80 5.50
C GLN A 31 -4.90 8.33 4.35
N VAL A 32 -4.42 7.44 3.50
CA VAL A 32 -3.49 7.78 2.43
C VAL A 32 -4.16 8.62 1.33
N LEU A 33 -5.44 8.38 1.05
CA LEU A 33 -6.16 9.13 0.02
C LEU A 33 -6.22 10.63 0.31
N SER A 34 -6.08 11.05 1.56
CA SER A 34 -6.05 12.46 1.92
C SER A 34 -4.64 13.04 1.98
N GLU A 35 -3.61 12.25 1.71
CA GLU A 35 -2.22 12.75 1.70
C GLU A 35 -1.98 13.61 0.45
N PRO A 36 -1.15 14.66 0.56
CA PRO A 36 -0.83 15.49 -0.60
C PRO A 36 -0.21 14.69 -1.73
N GLY A 37 -0.70 14.89 -2.94
CA GLY A 37 -0.17 14.24 -4.14
C GLY A 37 -0.61 12.81 -4.36
N CYS A 38 -1.45 12.25 -3.50
CA CYS A 38 -2.00 10.91 -3.72
C CYS A 38 -3.07 10.98 -4.80
N LEU A 39 -2.78 10.38 -5.96
CA LEU A 39 -3.71 10.35 -7.08
C LEU A 39 -4.50 9.05 -7.12
N ARG A 40 -3.91 7.97 -6.61
CA ARG A 40 -4.54 6.66 -6.59
C ARG A 40 -3.91 5.82 -5.48
N TYR A 41 -4.75 5.09 -4.75
CA TYR A 41 -4.29 4.17 -3.71
C TYR A 41 -5.42 3.19 -3.46
N GLU A 42 -5.44 2.07 -4.20
CA GLU A 42 -6.58 1.15 -4.18
C GLU A 42 -6.18 -0.30 -4.40
N ILE A 43 -6.99 -1.20 -3.84
CA ILE A 43 -6.82 -2.63 -4.09
C ILE A 43 -7.38 -2.93 -5.47
N THR A 44 -6.56 -3.49 -6.36
CA THR A 44 -6.94 -3.81 -7.73
C THR A 44 -7.10 -5.30 -7.97
N GLU A 45 -6.60 -6.14 -7.07
CA GLU A 45 -6.77 -7.59 -7.15
C GLU A 45 -6.74 -8.15 -5.73
N GLU A 46 -7.62 -9.09 -5.41
CA GLU A 46 -7.57 -9.76 -4.13
C GLU A 46 -8.01 -11.21 -4.21
N SER A 47 -7.29 -12.05 -3.47
CA SER A 47 -7.64 -13.45 -3.23
C SER A 47 -7.05 -13.81 -1.88
N GLU A 48 -7.37 -15.00 -1.37
CA GLU A 48 -6.79 -15.44 -0.11
C GLU A 48 -5.27 -15.55 -0.16
N ASP A 49 -4.71 -15.73 -1.36
CA ASP A 49 -3.28 -15.94 -1.55
C ASP A 49 -2.50 -14.65 -1.78
N ARG A 50 -3.16 -13.59 -2.25
CA ARG A 50 -2.45 -12.32 -2.50
C ARG A 50 -3.44 -11.17 -2.65
N ILE A 51 -2.94 -9.98 -2.29
CA ILE A 51 -3.67 -8.73 -2.48
C ILE A 51 -2.74 -7.78 -3.24
N VAL A 52 -3.25 -7.16 -4.30
CA VAL A 52 -2.49 -6.20 -5.11
C VAL A 52 -3.06 -4.81 -4.89
N LEU A 53 -2.19 -3.87 -4.52
CA LEU A 53 -2.53 -2.47 -4.33
C LEU A 53 -1.84 -1.65 -5.41
N THR A 54 -2.60 -0.80 -6.10
CA THR A 54 -2.06 0.09 -7.11
C THR A 54 -2.02 1.51 -6.57
N GLU A 55 -0.88 2.17 -6.71
CA GLU A 55 -0.65 3.53 -6.22
C GLU A 55 -0.22 4.43 -7.36
N GLN A 56 -0.67 5.68 -7.30
CA GLN A 56 -0.15 6.72 -8.18
C GLN A 56 0.05 8.00 -7.38
N TRP A 57 1.22 8.60 -7.52
CA TRP A 57 1.60 9.84 -6.83
C TRP A 57 1.94 10.91 -7.85
N ALA A 58 1.60 12.15 -7.52
CA ALA A 58 1.83 13.28 -8.44
C ALA A 58 3.31 13.52 -8.73
N SER A 59 4.20 13.16 -7.78
CA SER A 59 5.64 13.36 -7.93
C SER A 59 6.42 12.41 -7.04
N GLU A 60 7.72 12.29 -7.30
CA GLU A 60 8.64 11.53 -6.43
C GLU A 60 8.69 12.10 -5.02
N GLU A 61 8.59 13.43 -4.91
CA GLU A 61 8.59 14.11 -3.63
C GLU A 61 7.39 13.73 -2.77
N ASP A 62 6.19 13.66 -3.39
CA ASP A 62 4.99 13.24 -2.69
C ASP A 62 5.07 11.79 -2.25
N LEU A 63 5.62 10.93 -3.10
CA LEU A 63 5.86 9.53 -2.75
C LEU A 63 6.82 9.41 -1.57
N ALA A 64 7.91 10.17 -1.58
CA ALA A 64 8.87 10.15 -0.49
C ALA A 64 8.26 10.60 0.83
N ARG A 65 7.38 11.60 0.78
CA ARG A 65 6.65 12.09 1.97
C ARG A 65 5.73 10.99 2.50
N HIS A 66 5.00 10.32 1.62
CA HIS A 66 4.14 9.19 1.99
C HIS A 66 4.95 8.09 2.68
N ALA A 67 6.10 7.73 2.12
CA ALA A 67 6.92 6.65 2.65
C ALA A 67 7.39 6.89 4.09
N LYS A 68 7.47 8.14 4.52
CA LYS A 68 7.87 8.54 5.87
C LYS A 68 6.68 8.87 6.77
N GLY A 69 5.47 8.84 6.21
CA GLY A 69 4.28 9.30 6.91
C GLY A 69 3.75 8.29 7.93
N ALA A 70 2.89 8.79 8.83
CA ALA A 70 2.32 7.99 9.90
C ALA A 70 1.44 6.84 9.37
N ALA A 71 0.67 7.08 8.31
CA ALA A 71 -0.20 6.04 7.75
C ALA A 71 0.61 4.85 7.25
N LYS A 72 1.73 5.10 6.58
CA LYS A 72 2.61 4.04 6.08
C LYS A 72 3.26 3.29 7.23
N GLN A 73 3.72 4.00 8.26
CA GLN A 73 4.33 3.38 9.43
C GLN A 73 3.32 2.51 10.18
N ASP A 74 2.10 2.99 10.37
CA ASP A 74 1.04 2.23 11.02
C ASP A 74 0.68 0.98 10.22
N LEU A 75 0.63 1.10 8.90
CA LEU A 75 0.36 -0.04 8.03
C LEU A 75 1.46 -1.09 8.16
N ASP A 76 2.72 -0.66 8.10
CA ASP A 76 3.86 -1.58 8.22
C ASP A 76 3.83 -2.33 9.55
N GLU A 77 3.52 -1.64 10.65
CA GLU A 77 3.40 -2.27 11.96
C GLU A 77 2.25 -3.28 11.98
N SER A 78 1.09 -2.91 11.42
CA SER A 78 -0.07 -3.80 11.38
C SER A 78 0.22 -5.07 10.58
N LEU A 79 1.02 -4.96 9.52
CA LEU A 79 1.32 -6.08 8.63
C LEU A 79 2.50 -6.94 9.09
N SER A 80 3.29 -6.47 10.05
CA SER A 80 4.57 -7.08 10.40
C SER A 80 4.52 -8.58 10.72
N ALA A 81 3.42 -9.06 11.30
CA ALA A 81 3.26 -10.48 11.66
C ALA A 81 2.24 -11.20 10.78
N LEU A 82 1.68 -10.53 9.78
CA LEU A 82 0.56 -11.06 8.99
C LEU A 82 0.97 -11.55 7.61
N LEU A 83 2.17 -11.19 7.15
CA LEU A 83 2.62 -11.51 5.79
C LEU A 83 3.60 -12.68 5.78
N ALA A 84 3.45 -13.54 4.77
CA ALA A 84 4.34 -14.68 4.56
C ALA A 84 5.66 -14.26 3.91
N GLU A 85 5.67 -13.11 3.21
CA GLU A 85 6.82 -12.59 2.48
C GLU A 85 6.87 -11.07 2.63
N PRO A 86 8.04 -10.46 2.45
CA PRO A 86 8.11 -8.99 2.37
C PRO A 86 7.24 -8.48 1.24
N VAL A 87 6.70 -7.27 1.39
CA VAL A 87 5.89 -6.64 0.35
C VAL A 87 6.75 -6.46 -0.90
N ALA A 88 6.24 -6.92 -2.04
CA ALA A 88 6.92 -6.72 -3.32
C ALA A 88 6.41 -5.42 -3.94
N LEU A 89 7.29 -4.44 -4.09
CA LEU A 89 6.95 -3.13 -4.61
C LEU A 89 7.62 -2.95 -5.96
N THR A 90 6.83 -2.67 -6.99
CA THR A 90 7.30 -2.52 -8.37
C THR A 90 6.85 -1.18 -8.92
N ARG A 91 7.77 -0.48 -9.60
CA ARG A 91 7.42 0.74 -10.35
C ARG A 91 6.98 0.35 -11.75
N GLY A 92 6.00 1.09 -12.25
CA GLY A 92 5.59 0.76 -13.60
C GLY A 92 4.41 1.53 -14.08
#